data_780d92dbac5fec7ddf6049ec7c74eb7a
#
_entry.id   780d92dbac5fec7ddf6049ec7c74eb7a
#
_cell.length_a   1.000
_cell.length_b   1.000
_cell.length_c   1.000
_cell.angle_alpha   90.00
_cell.angle_beta   90.00
_cell.angle_gamma   90.00
#
_symmetry.space_group_name_H-M   'P 1'
#
loop_
_entity.id
_entity.type
_entity.pdbx_description
1 polymer ?
#
loop_
_entity_poly.entity_id
_entity_poly.type
_entity_poly.pdbx_seq_one_letter_code
_entity_poly.pdbx_strand_id
1 'polypeptide(L)'
;FITVNKGKPFFVYLPHSMPHIPLYVPDEVRAPDPTKAYINTIEHIDSEVGRLLKALDDLKLADNTYVIYTTDNGPWLPFLHHGGSAGPLRDGKGTTFEGGQRVPYVMRGPGIPAGTVCDELTGTIDLLPTIAAITGKALPKGKKIDGVNVSGLWKGTEKNSPRTEFLHYTSRGDLEGIRSEKWKLLIKKPRRNPNNKPPEVFLFDLSKDLGEQNNLAEAKPAVVRDLRARMETLDAEITKNARSPWLKN
;
A
#
# COMPACT_ATOMS: atom_id res chain seq x y z
N PHE A 1 7.31 -23.54 10.73
CA PHE A 1 6.90 -23.76 9.32
C PHE A 1 8.11 -23.73 8.38
N ILE A 2 8.92 -22.65 8.37
CA ILE A 2 10.07 -22.49 7.47
C ILE A 2 11.06 -23.63 7.64
N THR A 3 11.44 -23.99 8.87
CA THR A 3 12.39 -25.07 9.18
C THR A 3 11.95 -26.41 8.59
N VAL A 4 10.66 -26.75 8.71
CA VAL A 4 10.10 -28.02 8.20
C VAL A 4 10.01 -28.02 6.66
N ASN A 5 9.86 -26.84 6.05
CA ASN A 5 9.66 -26.70 4.61
C ASN A 5 10.89 -26.19 3.84
N LYS A 6 12.06 -26.10 4.48
CA LYS A 6 13.29 -25.52 3.91
C LYS A 6 13.79 -26.17 2.62
N GLY A 7 13.42 -27.43 2.37
CA GLY A 7 13.84 -28.19 1.18
C GLY A 7 12.94 -28.03 -0.04
N LYS A 8 11.92 -27.18 0.01
CA LYS A 8 10.99 -26.93 -1.11
C LYS A 8 10.53 -25.49 -1.14
N PRO A 9 10.01 -24.99 -2.27
CA PRO A 9 9.44 -23.66 -2.33
C PRO A 9 8.30 -23.47 -1.33
N PHE A 10 8.27 -22.33 -0.65
CA PHE A 10 7.22 -21.97 0.29
C PHE A 10 6.76 -20.51 0.07
N PHE A 11 5.54 -20.22 0.50
CA PHE A 11 4.98 -18.89 0.62
C PHE A 11 4.43 -18.72 2.04
N VAL A 12 4.79 -17.63 2.69
CA VAL A 12 4.29 -17.28 4.03
C VAL A 12 3.63 -15.92 3.94
N TYR A 13 2.36 -15.84 4.29
CA TYR A 13 1.66 -14.60 4.57
C TYR A 13 1.45 -14.50 6.08
N LEU A 14 2.07 -13.50 6.69
CA LEU A 14 2.08 -13.32 8.14
C LEU A 14 1.37 -12.01 8.52
N PRO A 15 0.03 -11.99 8.57
CA PRO A 15 -0.74 -10.81 8.91
C PRO A 15 -0.71 -10.59 10.43
N HIS A 16 0.05 -9.61 10.89
CA HIS A 16 0.09 -9.23 12.30
C HIS A 16 -1.21 -8.54 12.70
N SER A 17 -1.73 -8.84 13.88
CA SER A 17 -2.83 -8.10 14.49
C SER A 17 -2.38 -6.74 15.02
N MET A 18 -1.12 -6.63 15.45
CA MET A 18 -0.48 -5.39 15.86
C MET A 18 0.15 -4.69 14.65
N PRO A 19 0.25 -3.37 14.63
CA PRO A 19 -0.06 -2.39 15.71
C PRO A 19 -1.49 -1.85 15.68
N HIS A 20 -2.49 -2.63 15.26
CA HIS A 20 -3.88 -2.21 15.38
C HIS A 20 -4.28 -2.13 16.85
N ILE A 21 -5.03 -1.10 17.21
CA ILE A 21 -5.56 -0.94 18.58
C ILE A 21 -6.63 -2.00 18.90
N PRO A 22 -6.74 -2.42 20.16
CA PRO A 22 -5.90 -2.09 21.31
C PRO A 22 -4.51 -2.69 21.20
N LEU A 23 -3.50 -1.94 21.68
CA LEU A 23 -2.08 -2.31 21.57
C LEU A 23 -1.71 -3.30 22.68
N TYR A 24 -1.07 -4.40 22.29
CA TYR A 24 -0.56 -5.42 23.21
C TYR A 24 0.86 -5.82 22.84
N VAL A 25 1.67 -5.99 23.86
CA VAL A 25 2.99 -6.63 23.81
C VAL A 25 3.11 -7.54 25.03
N PRO A 26 4.03 -8.52 25.02
CA PRO A 26 4.33 -9.31 26.20
C PRO A 26 4.74 -8.43 27.39
N ASP A 27 4.40 -8.86 28.61
CA ASP A 27 4.64 -8.06 29.83
C ASP A 27 6.12 -7.71 30.02
N GLU A 28 7.03 -8.60 29.61
CA GLU A 28 8.48 -8.44 29.72
C GLU A 28 9.03 -7.26 28.92
N VAL A 29 8.34 -6.88 27.84
CA VAL A 29 8.77 -5.78 26.95
C VAL A 29 7.87 -4.57 27.02
N ARG A 30 6.86 -4.59 27.88
CA ARG A 30 5.87 -3.51 28.03
C ARG A 30 6.49 -2.26 28.63
N ALA A 31 6.40 -1.13 27.93
CA ALA A 31 6.78 0.16 28.47
C ALA A 31 5.83 0.55 29.61
N PRO A 32 6.36 1.08 30.76
CA PRO A 32 5.53 1.55 31.86
C PRO A 32 4.64 2.74 31.49
N ASP A 33 5.09 3.59 30.57
CA ASP A 33 4.37 4.77 30.09
C ASP A 33 3.40 4.37 28.96
N PRO A 34 2.08 4.45 29.17
CA PRO A 34 1.09 4.07 28.15
C PRO A 34 1.14 4.93 26.90
N THR A 35 1.67 6.17 26.96
CA THR A 35 1.83 7.03 25.76
C THR A 35 2.85 6.46 24.79
N LYS A 36 3.74 5.58 25.24
CA LYS A 36 4.74 4.89 24.43
C LYS A 36 4.28 3.55 23.88
N ALA A 37 3.03 3.15 24.14
CA ALA A 37 2.55 1.82 23.75
C ALA A 37 2.68 1.55 22.25
N TYR A 38 2.45 2.55 21.38
CA TYR A 38 2.61 2.37 19.94
C TYR A 38 4.08 2.11 19.55
N ILE A 39 4.99 2.96 20.02
CA ILE A 39 6.44 2.80 19.75
C ILE A 39 6.92 1.45 20.27
N ASN A 40 6.55 1.10 21.48
CA ASN A 40 6.92 -0.18 22.11
C ASN A 40 6.38 -1.39 21.30
N THR A 41 5.17 -1.27 20.74
CA THR A 41 4.61 -2.31 19.88
C THR A 41 5.39 -2.44 18.56
N ILE A 42 5.79 -1.33 17.95
CA ILE A 42 6.59 -1.33 16.72
C ILE A 42 7.98 -1.93 16.97
N GLU A 43 8.64 -1.53 18.07
CA GLU A 43 9.95 -2.09 18.46
C GLU A 43 9.88 -3.60 18.70
N HIS A 44 8.79 -4.08 19.32
CA HIS A 44 8.56 -5.50 19.50
C HIS A 44 8.38 -6.24 18.17
N ILE A 45 7.56 -5.67 17.25
CA ILE A 45 7.39 -6.24 15.89
C ILE A 45 8.74 -6.29 15.17
N ASP A 46 9.51 -5.20 15.23
CA ASP A 46 10.84 -5.13 14.60
C ASP A 46 11.78 -6.22 15.13
N SER A 47 11.80 -6.42 16.45
CA SER A 47 12.57 -7.50 17.08
C SER A 47 12.15 -8.89 16.57
N GLU A 48 10.84 -9.15 16.45
CA GLU A 48 10.35 -10.43 15.93
C GLU A 48 10.64 -10.63 14.44
N VAL A 49 10.58 -9.57 13.65
CA VAL A 49 11.06 -9.58 12.25
C VAL A 49 12.55 -9.90 12.20
N GLY A 50 13.35 -9.29 13.07
CA GLY A 50 14.77 -9.61 13.21
C GLY A 50 15.04 -11.09 13.50
N ARG A 51 14.26 -11.71 14.38
CA ARG A 51 14.33 -13.17 14.67
C ARG A 51 14.00 -14.00 13.43
N LEU A 52 12.98 -13.58 12.66
CA LEU A 52 12.61 -14.28 11.42
C LEU A 52 13.72 -14.18 10.37
N LEU A 53 14.31 -13.00 10.20
CA LEU A 53 15.43 -12.79 9.27
C LEU A 53 16.63 -13.64 9.67
N LYS A 54 16.97 -13.67 10.97
CA LYS A 54 18.04 -14.53 11.49
C LYS A 54 17.77 -16.00 11.22
N ALA A 55 16.54 -16.47 11.36
CA ALA A 55 16.18 -17.86 11.06
C ALA A 55 16.41 -18.20 9.57
N LEU A 56 16.14 -17.28 8.64
CA LEU A 56 16.44 -17.48 7.23
C LEU A 56 17.96 -17.55 6.97
N ASP A 57 18.74 -16.72 7.66
CA ASP A 57 20.20 -16.71 7.56
C ASP A 57 20.80 -18.02 8.11
N ASP A 58 20.38 -18.47 9.32
CA ASP A 58 20.83 -19.70 9.97
C ASP A 58 20.50 -20.95 9.12
N LEU A 59 19.35 -20.93 8.42
CA LEU A 59 18.92 -22.00 7.52
C LEU A 59 19.52 -21.90 6.11
N LYS A 60 20.34 -20.89 5.81
CA LYS A 60 20.94 -20.60 4.49
C LYS A 60 19.89 -20.42 3.39
N LEU A 61 18.78 -19.78 3.72
CA LEU A 61 17.67 -19.49 2.81
C LEU A 61 17.61 -18.04 2.37
N ALA A 62 18.35 -17.15 3.01
CA ALA A 62 18.26 -15.70 2.81
C ALA A 62 18.51 -15.30 1.35
N ASP A 63 19.50 -15.90 0.69
CA ASP A 63 19.87 -15.59 -0.70
C ASP A 63 18.85 -16.07 -1.73
N ASN A 64 17.87 -16.87 -1.32
CA ASN A 64 16.82 -17.41 -2.19
C ASN A 64 15.42 -17.13 -1.65
N THR A 65 15.26 -16.10 -0.82
CA THR A 65 13.97 -15.74 -0.22
C THR A 65 13.71 -14.24 -0.34
N TYR A 66 12.59 -13.87 -0.97
CA TYR A 66 12.08 -12.51 -0.90
C TYR A 66 11.35 -12.32 0.43
N VAL A 67 11.70 -11.28 1.16
CA VAL A 67 11.01 -10.85 2.38
C VAL A 67 10.46 -9.46 2.14
N ILE A 68 9.18 -9.28 2.36
CA ILE A 68 8.47 -8.01 2.19
C ILE A 68 7.80 -7.66 3.52
N TYR A 69 8.08 -6.46 4.02
CA TYR A 69 7.39 -5.86 5.15
C TYR A 69 6.57 -4.67 4.65
N THR A 70 5.28 -4.67 4.96
CA THR A 70 4.37 -3.59 4.58
C THR A 70 3.20 -3.53 5.56
N THR A 71 2.30 -2.58 5.39
CA THR A 71 1.04 -2.47 6.14
C THR A 71 -0.14 -2.30 5.18
N ASP A 72 -1.34 -2.45 5.69
CA ASP A 72 -2.59 -2.40 4.91
C ASP A 72 -3.11 -0.98 4.68
N ASN A 73 -2.82 -0.04 5.60
CA ASN A 73 -3.28 1.34 5.55
C ASN A 73 -2.41 2.25 6.44
N GLY A 74 -2.64 3.56 6.35
CA GLY A 74 -1.96 4.55 7.17
C GLY A 74 -2.41 4.56 8.64
N PRO A 75 -1.85 5.48 9.45
CA PRO A 75 -2.10 5.58 10.90
C PRO A 75 -3.55 5.94 11.21
N TRP A 76 -4.05 5.51 12.38
CA TRP A 76 -5.38 5.87 12.84
C TRP A 76 -5.33 7.08 13.77
N LEU A 77 -5.19 8.25 13.19
CA LEU A 77 -4.93 9.52 13.89
C LEU A 77 -5.87 9.87 15.06
N PRO A 78 -7.18 9.52 15.05
CA PRO A 78 -8.05 9.78 16.22
C PRO A 78 -7.58 9.13 17.53
N PHE A 79 -6.69 8.14 17.47
CA PHE A 79 -6.13 7.49 18.67
C PHE A 79 -4.82 8.12 19.16
N LEU A 80 -4.49 9.31 18.69
CA LEU A 80 -3.37 10.12 19.16
C LEU A 80 -2.07 9.30 19.28
N HIS A 81 -1.51 9.19 20.50
CA HIS A 81 -0.26 8.47 20.76
C HIS A 81 -0.32 6.97 20.37
N HIS A 82 -1.52 6.40 20.28
CA HIS A 82 -1.72 4.99 19.92
C HIS A 82 -2.01 4.78 18.44
N GLY A 83 -2.22 5.85 17.67
CA GLY A 83 -2.63 5.78 16.26
C GLY A 83 -1.50 5.71 15.27
N GLY A 84 -0.28 6.02 15.69
CA GLY A 84 0.87 6.17 14.80
C GLY A 84 0.95 7.54 14.12
N SER A 85 1.78 7.65 13.09
CA SER A 85 2.02 8.89 12.35
C SER A 85 2.20 8.62 10.86
N ALA A 86 1.63 9.47 10.00
CA ALA A 86 1.86 9.45 8.57
C ALA A 86 3.12 10.27 8.15
N GLY A 87 3.85 10.82 9.12
CA GLY A 87 4.97 11.72 8.83
C GLY A 87 4.52 12.97 8.06
N PRO A 88 5.11 13.25 6.89
CA PRO A 88 4.76 14.43 6.10
C PRO A 88 3.46 14.27 5.29
N LEU A 89 2.87 13.07 5.25
CA LEU A 89 1.71 12.76 4.42
C LEU A 89 0.43 13.28 5.09
N ARG A 90 -0.51 13.73 4.28
CA ARG A 90 -1.78 14.25 4.76
C ARG A 90 -2.70 13.15 5.25
N ASP A 91 -3.30 13.36 6.44
CA ASP A 91 -4.36 12.55 7.01
C ASP A 91 -3.91 11.09 7.33
N GLY A 92 -4.83 10.13 7.38
CA GLY A 92 -4.55 8.74 7.77
C GLY A 92 -5.64 7.76 7.37
N LYS A 93 -5.68 6.64 8.07
CA LYS A 93 -6.62 5.53 7.85
C LYS A 93 -8.05 6.01 7.58
N GLY A 94 -8.67 5.44 6.56
CA GLY A 94 -10.04 5.74 6.15
C GLY A 94 -10.20 6.93 5.22
N THR A 95 -9.08 7.54 4.78
CA THR A 95 -9.09 8.62 3.79
C THR A 95 -8.34 8.24 2.53
N THR A 96 -8.57 8.99 1.45
CA THR A 96 -7.91 8.81 0.16
C THR A 96 -6.73 9.77 -0.03
N PHE A 97 -6.39 10.58 0.98
CA PHE A 97 -5.15 11.33 1.01
C PHE A 97 -3.93 10.41 1.16
N GLU A 98 -2.73 10.91 0.84
CA GLU A 98 -1.51 10.08 0.85
C GLU A 98 -1.28 9.40 2.19
N GLY A 99 -1.54 10.06 3.33
CA GLY A 99 -1.37 9.45 4.65
C GLY A 99 -2.31 8.29 4.95
N GLY A 100 -3.42 8.16 4.21
CA GLY A 100 -4.33 7.01 4.32
C GLY A 100 -3.97 5.85 3.41
N GLN A 101 -3.33 6.13 2.27
CA GLN A 101 -3.14 5.17 1.17
C GLN A 101 -1.69 4.76 0.97
N ARG A 102 -0.73 5.68 1.16
CA ARG A 102 0.69 5.40 1.02
C ARG A 102 1.22 4.79 2.31
N VAL A 103 1.78 3.61 2.19
CA VAL A 103 2.23 2.79 3.32
C VAL A 103 3.74 2.50 3.23
N PRO A 104 4.41 2.22 4.34
CA PRO A 104 5.78 1.70 4.34
C PRO A 104 5.85 0.41 3.52
N TYR A 105 6.91 0.30 2.73
CA TYR A 105 7.21 -0.90 1.95
C TYR A 105 8.72 -1.13 1.96
N VAL A 106 9.16 -2.14 2.68
CA VAL A 106 10.57 -2.49 2.84
C VAL A 106 10.76 -3.94 2.40
N MET A 107 11.80 -4.20 1.63
CA MET A 107 12.03 -5.55 1.14
C MET A 107 13.50 -5.89 0.99
N ARG A 108 13.79 -7.18 1.05
CA ARG A 108 15.07 -7.77 0.63
C ARG A 108 14.83 -9.05 -0.16
N GLY A 109 15.78 -9.45 -0.96
CA GLY A 109 15.70 -10.72 -1.69
C GLY A 109 16.66 -10.80 -2.87
N PRO A 110 16.63 -11.91 -3.61
CA PRO A 110 17.53 -12.14 -4.73
C PRO A 110 17.49 -11.02 -5.77
N GLY A 111 18.67 -10.44 -6.03
CA GLY A 111 18.85 -9.40 -7.04
C GLY A 111 18.33 -8.01 -6.65
N ILE A 112 17.89 -7.81 -5.40
CA ILE A 112 17.52 -6.48 -4.88
C ILE A 112 18.78 -5.77 -4.40
N PRO A 113 19.13 -4.57 -4.93
CA PRO A 113 20.28 -3.82 -4.49
C PRO A 113 20.08 -3.32 -3.04
N ALA A 114 21.08 -3.51 -2.20
CA ALA A 114 21.04 -3.04 -0.82
C ALA A 114 21.11 -1.50 -0.75
N GLY A 115 20.40 -0.91 0.22
CA GLY A 115 20.44 0.53 0.51
C GLY A 115 19.82 1.42 -0.56
N THR A 116 19.01 0.86 -1.47
CA THR A 116 18.33 1.64 -2.50
C THR A 116 16.93 2.08 -2.07
N VAL A 117 16.48 3.18 -2.63
CA VAL A 117 15.12 3.70 -2.48
C VAL A 117 14.48 3.79 -3.86
N CYS A 118 13.20 3.46 -3.95
CA CYS A 118 12.40 3.57 -5.16
C CYS A 118 11.14 4.39 -4.86
N ASP A 119 10.99 5.53 -5.53
CA ASP A 119 9.85 6.45 -5.35
C ASP A 119 8.74 6.22 -6.39
N GLU A 120 8.89 5.21 -7.22
CA GLU A 120 7.94 4.87 -8.27
C GLU A 120 6.62 4.32 -7.72
N LEU A 121 5.54 4.58 -8.43
CA LEU A 121 4.20 4.13 -8.05
C LEU A 121 4.09 2.60 -8.14
N THR A 122 3.81 1.96 -7.03
CA THR A 122 3.47 0.53 -6.94
C THR A 122 2.32 0.33 -5.96
N GLY A 123 1.66 -0.82 -6.03
CA GLY A 123 0.59 -1.16 -5.10
C GLY A 123 0.63 -2.63 -4.68
N THR A 124 -0.06 -2.97 -3.60
CA THR A 124 -0.17 -4.37 -3.14
C THR A 124 -0.82 -5.28 -4.18
N ILE A 125 -1.65 -4.74 -5.08
CA ILE A 125 -2.23 -5.46 -6.22
C ILE A 125 -1.17 -5.96 -7.20
N ASP A 126 0.04 -5.38 -7.20
CA ASP A 126 1.15 -5.75 -8.08
C ASP A 126 1.92 -6.98 -7.57
N LEU A 127 1.69 -7.40 -6.33
CA LEU A 127 2.37 -8.56 -5.76
C LEU A 127 2.09 -9.85 -6.53
N LEU A 128 0.83 -10.13 -6.86
CA LEU A 128 0.46 -11.36 -7.55
C LEU A 128 1.18 -11.50 -8.92
N PRO A 129 1.07 -10.54 -9.87
CA PRO A 129 1.77 -10.67 -11.14
C PRO A 129 3.30 -10.64 -11.00
N THR A 130 3.83 -9.92 -10.01
CA THR A 130 5.28 -9.88 -9.75
C THR A 130 5.79 -11.23 -9.23
N ILE A 131 5.09 -11.85 -8.27
CA ILE A 131 5.44 -13.18 -7.76
C ILE A 131 5.33 -14.23 -8.88
N ALA A 132 4.29 -14.15 -9.71
CA ALA A 132 4.14 -15.04 -10.86
C ALA A 132 5.34 -14.93 -11.81
N ALA A 133 5.77 -13.70 -12.15
CA ALA A 133 6.92 -13.46 -12.99
C ALA A 133 8.24 -13.98 -12.39
N ILE A 134 8.49 -13.71 -11.10
CA ILE A 134 9.71 -14.17 -10.41
C ILE A 134 9.78 -15.70 -10.35
N THR A 135 8.64 -16.35 -10.15
CA THR A 135 8.57 -17.81 -10.02
C THR A 135 8.39 -18.54 -11.36
N GLY A 136 8.30 -17.81 -12.47
CA GLY A 136 8.06 -18.38 -13.80
C GLY A 136 6.68 -19.02 -13.95
N LYS A 137 5.70 -18.62 -13.13
CA LYS A 137 4.34 -19.15 -13.17
C LYS A 137 3.41 -18.24 -13.97
N ALA A 138 2.52 -18.84 -14.72
CA ALA A 138 1.48 -18.10 -15.44
C ALA A 138 0.42 -17.55 -14.47
N LEU A 139 -0.11 -16.37 -14.79
CA LEU A 139 -1.29 -15.85 -14.13
C LEU A 139 -2.54 -16.69 -14.45
N PRO A 140 -3.57 -16.67 -13.58
CA PRO A 140 -4.83 -17.36 -13.82
C PRO A 140 -5.45 -16.94 -15.16
N LYS A 141 -5.79 -17.92 -16.00
CA LYS A 141 -6.45 -17.68 -17.29
C LYS A 141 -7.92 -17.26 -17.08
N GLY A 142 -8.44 -16.47 -18.04
CA GLY A 142 -9.85 -16.07 -18.06
C GLY A 142 -10.25 -15.05 -16.99
N LYS A 143 -9.27 -14.44 -16.33
CA LYS A 143 -9.50 -13.38 -15.32
C LYS A 143 -8.58 -12.21 -15.62
N LYS A 144 -9.16 -10.99 -15.60
CA LYS A 144 -8.35 -9.78 -15.65
C LYS A 144 -7.68 -9.59 -14.29
N ILE A 145 -6.38 -9.33 -14.32
CA ILE A 145 -5.57 -8.99 -13.14
C ILE A 145 -5.23 -7.52 -13.25
N ASP A 146 -5.58 -6.73 -12.24
CA ASP A 146 -5.37 -5.28 -12.23
C ASP A 146 -3.93 -4.90 -11.86
N GLY A 147 -3.18 -5.84 -11.28
CA GLY A 147 -1.78 -5.67 -10.96
C GLY A 147 -0.88 -5.77 -12.19
N VAL A 148 0.32 -5.19 -12.10
CA VAL A 148 1.39 -5.26 -13.08
C VAL A 148 2.64 -5.87 -12.46
N ASN A 149 3.51 -6.46 -13.29
CA ASN A 149 4.79 -6.99 -12.82
C ASN A 149 5.77 -5.83 -12.58
N VAL A 150 6.21 -5.64 -11.34
CA VAL A 150 7.16 -4.60 -10.91
C VAL A 150 8.53 -5.18 -10.51
N SER A 151 8.84 -6.41 -10.90
CA SER A 151 10.11 -7.06 -10.53
C SER A 151 11.35 -6.33 -11.05
N GLY A 152 11.22 -5.61 -12.17
CA GLY A 152 12.28 -4.77 -12.69
C GLY A 152 12.63 -3.59 -11.79
N LEU A 153 11.63 -2.96 -11.16
CA LEU A 153 11.85 -1.94 -10.14
C LEU A 153 12.55 -2.52 -8.91
N TRP A 154 12.10 -3.68 -8.42
CA TRP A 154 12.70 -4.32 -7.24
C TRP A 154 14.18 -4.61 -7.44
N LYS A 155 14.57 -5.00 -8.66
CA LYS A 155 15.96 -5.32 -9.03
C LYS A 155 16.76 -4.12 -9.52
N GLY A 156 16.14 -2.94 -9.62
CA GLY A 156 16.79 -1.74 -10.16
C GLY A 156 17.14 -1.83 -11.66
N THR A 157 16.56 -2.80 -12.38
CA THR A 157 16.76 -2.96 -13.84
C THR A 157 15.81 -2.08 -14.66
N GLU A 158 14.72 -1.63 -14.05
CA GLU A 158 13.79 -0.64 -14.61
C GLU A 158 13.81 0.61 -13.73
N LYS A 159 13.73 1.77 -14.35
CA LYS A 159 13.73 3.07 -13.65
C LYS A 159 12.34 3.64 -13.44
N ASN A 160 11.40 3.28 -14.33
CA ASN A 160 10.03 3.77 -14.29
C ASN A 160 9.08 2.63 -14.00
N SER A 161 8.04 2.91 -13.24
CA SER A 161 7.00 1.93 -12.96
C SER A 161 6.19 1.61 -14.21
N PRO A 162 5.91 0.34 -14.50
CA PRO A 162 4.89 -0.02 -15.47
C PRO A 162 3.48 0.36 -15.01
N ARG A 163 3.30 0.67 -13.71
CA ARG A 163 2.07 1.24 -13.16
C ARG A 163 2.10 2.75 -13.25
N THR A 164 1.36 3.30 -14.19
CA THR A 164 1.26 4.75 -14.38
C THR A 164 0.08 5.37 -13.65
N GLU A 165 -0.90 4.56 -13.24
CA GLU A 165 -2.16 5.01 -12.67
C GLU A 165 -2.64 4.13 -11.51
N PHE A 166 -3.30 4.76 -10.53
CA PHE A 166 -3.91 4.07 -9.40
C PHE A 166 -5.22 4.75 -9.02
N LEU A 167 -6.33 4.00 -8.95
CA LEU A 167 -7.62 4.51 -8.49
C LEU A 167 -7.74 4.44 -6.97
N HIS A 168 -8.34 5.46 -6.40
CA HIS A 168 -8.64 5.54 -4.98
C HIS A 168 -10.14 5.42 -4.73
N TYR A 169 -10.50 4.46 -3.89
CA TYR A 169 -11.88 4.23 -3.47
C TYR A 169 -12.04 4.52 -1.98
N THR A 170 -13.20 5.00 -1.59
CA THR A 170 -13.55 5.13 -0.18
C THR A 170 -13.67 3.74 0.47
N SER A 171 -13.74 3.69 1.80
CA SER A 171 -14.01 2.44 2.53
C SER A 171 -15.38 1.80 2.19
N ARG A 172 -16.25 2.50 1.48
CA ARG A 172 -17.54 2.01 1.00
C ARG A 172 -17.50 1.53 -0.45
N GLY A 173 -16.35 1.65 -1.11
CA GLY A 173 -16.20 1.30 -2.51
C GLY A 173 -16.58 2.41 -3.49
N ASP A 174 -16.89 3.62 -3.03
CA ASP A 174 -17.15 4.75 -3.93
C ASP A 174 -15.83 5.22 -4.55
N LEU A 175 -15.81 5.41 -5.87
CA LEU A 175 -14.68 6.02 -6.56
C LEU A 175 -14.50 7.46 -6.09
N GLU A 176 -13.31 7.79 -5.60
CA GLU A 176 -13.02 9.11 -5.03
C GLU A 176 -11.82 9.80 -5.69
N GLY A 177 -10.92 9.04 -6.33
CA GLY A 177 -9.77 9.68 -6.94
C GLY A 177 -8.93 8.82 -7.87
N ILE A 178 -7.97 9.49 -8.49
CA ILE A 178 -6.92 8.88 -9.32
C ILE A 178 -5.58 9.52 -9.02
N ARG A 179 -4.54 8.70 -8.89
CA ARG A 179 -3.16 9.12 -9.06
C ARG A 179 -2.70 8.74 -10.46
N SER A 180 -2.12 9.67 -11.18
CA SER A 180 -1.49 9.43 -12.48
C SER A 180 -0.18 10.21 -12.54
N GLU A 181 0.92 9.49 -12.67
CA GLU A 181 2.28 10.06 -12.56
C GLU A 181 2.44 10.89 -11.28
N LYS A 182 2.74 12.20 -11.43
CA LYS A 182 2.87 13.14 -10.31
C LYS A 182 1.54 13.74 -9.83
N TRP A 183 0.48 13.61 -10.62
CA TRP A 183 -0.82 14.22 -10.31
C TRP A 183 -1.68 13.30 -9.45
N LYS A 184 -2.38 13.90 -8.50
CA LYS A 184 -3.45 13.24 -7.75
C LYS A 184 -4.70 14.10 -7.78
N LEU A 185 -5.76 13.56 -8.36
CA LEU A 185 -7.10 14.15 -8.37
C LEU A 185 -7.96 13.43 -7.35
N LEU A 186 -8.64 14.18 -6.48
CA LEU A 186 -9.69 13.68 -5.60
C LEU A 186 -10.99 14.44 -5.84
N ILE A 187 -12.12 13.72 -5.87
CA ILE A 187 -13.47 14.26 -6.02
C ILE A 187 -14.29 13.76 -4.83
N LYS A 188 -14.28 14.52 -3.75
CA LYS A 188 -14.82 14.11 -2.45
C LYS A 188 -16.27 14.54 -2.30
N LYS A 189 -17.18 13.57 -2.24
CA LYS A 189 -18.59 13.83 -1.93
C LYS A 189 -18.75 14.18 -0.45
N PRO A 190 -19.57 15.19 -0.11
CA PRO A 190 -19.86 15.52 1.28
C PRO A 190 -20.43 14.33 2.03
N ARG A 191 -19.91 14.02 3.22
CA ARG A 191 -20.39 12.91 4.05
C ARG A 191 -21.79 13.15 4.61
N ARG A 192 -22.17 14.43 4.84
CA ARG A 192 -23.50 14.85 5.28
C ARG A 192 -24.22 15.55 4.12
N ASN A 193 -25.44 15.13 3.83
CA ASN A 193 -26.27 15.64 2.73
C ASN A 193 -25.54 15.61 1.36
N PRO A 194 -25.16 14.43 0.88
CA PRO A 194 -24.42 14.30 -0.39
C PRO A 194 -25.15 14.89 -1.60
N ASN A 195 -26.48 15.03 -1.52
CA ASN A 195 -27.32 15.57 -2.60
C ASN A 195 -27.43 17.10 -2.58
N ASN A 196 -27.01 17.79 -1.50
CA ASN A 196 -27.21 19.24 -1.33
C ASN A 196 -25.96 20.09 -1.47
N LYS A 197 -24.78 19.46 -1.59
CA LYS A 197 -23.51 20.19 -1.81
C LYS A 197 -22.76 19.54 -2.96
N PRO A 198 -22.16 20.36 -3.84
CA PRO A 198 -21.31 19.82 -4.88
C PRO A 198 -20.09 19.10 -4.26
N PRO A 199 -19.52 18.12 -4.97
CA PRO A 199 -18.28 17.50 -4.56
C PRO A 199 -17.15 18.53 -4.47
N GLU A 200 -16.29 18.38 -3.48
CA GLU A 200 -15.03 19.12 -3.39
C GLU A 200 -14.01 18.48 -4.32
N VAL A 201 -13.36 19.30 -5.13
CA VAL A 201 -12.35 18.85 -6.09
C VAL A 201 -10.97 19.30 -5.64
N PHE A 202 -10.05 18.36 -5.54
CA PHE A 202 -8.66 18.59 -5.19
C PHE A 202 -7.75 18.06 -6.29
N LEU A 203 -6.75 18.84 -6.65
CA LEU A 203 -5.66 18.43 -7.54
C LEU A 203 -4.32 18.78 -6.89
N PHE A 204 -3.45 17.77 -6.75
CA PHE A 204 -2.12 17.95 -6.16
C PHE A 204 -1.02 17.52 -7.13
N ASP A 205 0.11 18.23 -7.11
CA ASP A 205 1.37 17.82 -7.75
C ASP A 205 2.24 17.17 -6.67
N LEU A 206 2.17 15.85 -6.52
CA LEU A 206 2.87 15.11 -5.47
C LEU A 206 4.40 15.15 -5.60
N SER A 207 4.93 15.55 -6.75
CA SER A 207 6.38 15.76 -6.92
C SER A 207 6.89 17.01 -6.18
N LYS A 208 5.99 17.93 -5.81
CA LYS A 208 6.29 19.20 -5.15
C LYS A 208 5.56 19.39 -3.82
N ASP A 209 4.46 18.67 -3.65
CA ASP A 209 3.53 18.81 -2.53
C ASP A 209 3.06 17.43 -2.05
N LEU A 210 3.99 16.70 -1.43
CA LEU A 210 3.71 15.36 -0.90
C LEU A 210 2.67 15.39 0.24
N GLY A 211 2.57 16.54 0.94
CA GLY A 211 1.63 16.77 2.04
C GLY A 211 0.26 17.24 1.58
N GLU A 212 -0.01 17.34 0.27
CA GLU A 212 -1.33 17.68 -0.29
C GLU A 212 -1.91 18.98 0.31
N GLN A 213 -1.06 20.02 0.47
CA GLN A 213 -1.44 21.29 1.08
C GLN A 213 -1.96 22.32 0.05
N ASN A 214 -1.53 22.22 -1.20
CA ASN A 214 -1.79 23.21 -2.24
C ASN A 214 -2.75 22.66 -3.30
N ASN A 215 -4.03 22.97 -3.18
CA ASN A 215 -5.02 22.57 -4.17
C ASN A 215 -4.89 23.37 -5.47
N LEU A 216 -4.55 22.70 -6.56
CA LEU A 216 -4.36 23.27 -7.89
C LEU A 216 -5.58 23.09 -8.81
N ALA A 217 -6.72 22.65 -8.32
CA ALA A 217 -7.89 22.31 -9.15
C ALA A 217 -8.39 23.51 -9.97
N GLU A 218 -8.48 24.68 -9.35
CA GLU A 218 -8.91 25.91 -10.04
C GLU A 218 -7.86 26.44 -11.02
N ALA A 219 -6.58 26.31 -10.66
CA ALA A 219 -5.47 26.78 -11.49
C ALA A 219 -5.18 25.89 -12.70
N LYS A 220 -5.64 24.63 -12.67
CA LYS A 220 -5.36 23.63 -13.72
C LYS A 220 -6.61 22.84 -14.15
N PRO A 221 -7.66 23.53 -14.64
CA PRO A 221 -8.93 22.88 -14.96
C PRO A 221 -8.83 21.85 -16.10
N ALA A 222 -7.88 22.01 -17.02
CA ALA A 222 -7.63 21.03 -18.07
C ALA A 222 -7.13 19.70 -17.50
N VAL A 223 -6.17 19.74 -16.58
CA VAL A 223 -5.64 18.53 -15.91
C VAL A 223 -6.75 17.83 -15.13
N VAL A 224 -7.59 18.58 -14.41
CA VAL A 224 -8.75 18.04 -13.69
C VAL A 224 -9.70 17.28 -14.62
N ARG A 225 -10.05 17.91 -15.76
CA ARG A 225 -10.95 17.31 -16.77
C ARG A 225 -10.36 16.00 -17.31
N ASP A 226 -9.10 16.01 -17.70
CA ASP A 226 -8.46 14.89 -18.36
C ASP A 226 -8.28 13.69 -17.37
N LEU A 227 -7.86 13.97 -16.13
CA LEU A 227 -7.77 12.96 -15.07
C LEU A 227 -9.14 12.41 -14.67
N ARG A 228 -10.19 13.24 -14.65
CA ARG A 228 -11.57 12.78 -14.38
C ARG A 228 -12.03 11.80 -15.44
N ALA A 229 -11.87 12.15 -16.71
CA ALA A 229 -12.25 11.28 -17.83
C ALA A 229 -11.47 9.94 -17.76
N ARG A 230 -10.19 10.00 -17.43
CA ARG A 230 -9.36 8.80 -17.28
C ARG A 230 -9.81 7.95 -16.10
N MET A 231 -10.09 8.57 -14.96
CA MET A 231 -10.60 7.93 -13.75
C MET A 231 -11.92 7.16 -14.02
N GLU A 232 -12.86 7.81 -14.69
CA GLU A 232 -14.16 7.23 -15.04
C GLU A 232 -14.00 6.06 -16.03
N THR A 233 -13.09 6.18 -17.00
CA THR A 233 -12.78 5.11 -17.95
C THR A 233 -12.22 3.86 -17.26
N LEU A 234 -11.26 4.04 -16.36
CA LEU A 234 -10.66 2.93 -15.62
C LEU A 234 -11.65 2.26 -14.66
N ASP A 235 -12.48 3.06 -13.98
CA ASP A 235 -13.52 2.54 -13.09
C ASP A 235 -14.57 1.71 -13.85
N ALA A 236 -15.00 2.20 -15.01
CA ALA A 236 -15.90 1.45 -15.89
C ALA A 236 -15.29 0.11 -16.34
N GLU A 237 -13.99 0.09 -16.63
CA GLU A 237 -13.28 -1.13 -16.98
C GLU A 237 -13.20 -2.12 -15.81
N ILE A 238 -12.87 -1.65 -14.60
CA ILE A 238 -12.85 -2.47 -13.39
C ILE A 238 -14.24 -3.03 -13.12
N THR A 239 -15.27 -2.18 -13.16
CA THR A 239 -16.65 -2.58 -12.94
C THR A 239 -17.12 -3.65 -13.94
N LYS A 240 -16.80 -3.49 -15.23
CA LYS A 240 -17.10 -4.49 -16.26
C LYS A 240 -16.45 -5.85 -16.00
N ASN A 241 -15.27 -5.87 -15.39
CA ASN A 241 -14.51 -7.09 -15.08
C ASN A 241 -14.68 -7.56 -13.62
N ALA A 242 -15.52 -6.86 -12.84
CA ALA A 242 -15.77 -7.21 -11.46
C ALA A 242 -16.34 -8.62 -11.32
N ARG A 243 -15.90 -9.32 -10.29
CA ARG A 243 -16.36 -10.68 -9.98
C ARG A 243 -17.33 -10.62 -8.81
N SER A 244 -18.39 -11.43 -8.87
CA SER A 244 -19.22 -11.63 -7.68
C SER A 244 -18.32 -12.14 -6.53
N PRO A 245 -18.39 -11.55 -5.34
CA PRO A 245 -17.67 -12.05 -4.18
C PRO A 245 -18.13 -13.46 -3.75
N TRP A 246 -19.34 -13.83 -4.21
CA TRP A 246 -19.96 -15.11 -3.92
C TRP A 246 -20.23 -15.83 -5.24
N LEU A 247 -19.33 -16.71 -5.64
CA LEU A 247 -19.64 -17.70 -6.66
C LEU A 247 -20.63 -18.69 -6.03
N LYS A 248 -21.89 -18.67 -6.48
CA LYS A 248 -22.74 -19.84 -6.34
C LYS A 248 -22.15 -20.91 -7.24
N ASN A 249 -21.57 -21.96 -6.67
CA ASN A 249 -21.22 -23.20 -7.36
C ASN A 249 -22.51 -23.86 -7.89
#